data_238ffbfa559ce57cb73d29ef62c1015e
#
_entry.id   238ffbfa559ce57cb73d29ef62c1015e
#
_cell.length_a   1.000
_cell.length_b   1.000
_cell.length_c   1.000
_cell.angle_alpha   90.00
_cell.angle_beta   90.00
_cell.angle_gamma   90.00
#
_symmetry.space_group_name_H-M   'P 1'
#
loop_
_entity.id
_entity.type
_entity.pdbx_description
1 polymer ?
#
loop_
_entity_poly.entity_id
_entity_poly.type
_entity_poly.pdbx_seq_one_letter_code
_entity_poly.pdbx_strand_id
1 'polypeptide(L)'
;MVRRNITISNSLEEIPKVLDFIESVGEELNLAHPIIMNVCLAVEEAVANIIMYAYPPPEKDEIHLSCTKEDNELIFLLSDNGVPFDPTLISNPDISLPACERPVGGLGILLIRKIMNEIIYERIGTENRLILKKKI
;
A
#
# COMPACT_ATOMS: atom_id res chain seq x y z
N MET A 1 -12.17 15.46 10.81
CA MET A 1 -11.22 14.44 10.36
C MET A 1 -11.80 13.05 10.59
N VAL A 2 -11.80 12.20 9.58
CA VAL A 2 -12.28 10.82 9.69
C VAL A 2 -11.07 9.89 9.65
N ARG A 3 -11.00 8.93 10.58
CA ARG A 3 -9.92 7.95 10.65
C ARG A 3 -10.47 6.55 10.88
N ARG A 4 -9.99 5.58 10.12
CA ARG A 4 -10.35 4.17 10.23
C ARG A 4 -9.10 3.31 10.19
N ASN A 5 -9.12 2.19 10.89
CA ASN A 5 -7.97 1.28 11.01
C ASN A 5 -8.39 -0.17 10.83
N ILE A 6 -7.48 -0.98 10.28
CA ILE A 6 -7.55 -2.44 10.38
C ILE A 6 -6.17 -3.01 10.67
N THR A 7 -6.15 -4.23 11.19
CA THR A 7 -4.94 -5.02 11.38
C THR A 7 -5.12 -6.34 10.63
N ILE A 8 -4.11 -6.74 9.88
CA ILE A 8 -4.11 -8.00 9.16
C ILE A 8 -2.85 -8.79 9.51
N SER A 9 -2.88 -10.11 9.29
CA SER A 9 -1.65 -10.91 9.33
C SER A 9 -0.87 -10.70 8.02
N ASN A 10 0.42 -11.04 8.02
CA ASN A 10 1.28 -10.90 6.85
C ASN A 10 1.09 -12.05 5.84
N SER A 11 -0.16 -12.36 5.53
CA SER A 11 -0.53 -13.40 4.57
C SER A 11 -1.26 -12.79 3.38
N LEU A 12 -0.95 -13.24 2.17
CA LEU A 12 -1.63 -12.79 0.96
C LEU A 12 -3.14 -13.11 0.99
N GLU A 13 -3.55 -14.09 1.81
CA GLU A 13 -4.96 -14.44 1.99
C GLU A 13 -5.75 -13.31 2.66
N GLU A 14 -5.08 -12.35 3.29
CA GLU A 14 -5.72 -11.20 3.94
C GLU A 14 -6.02 -10.04 2.97
N ILE A 15 -5.54 -10.10 1.74
CA ILE A 15 -5.75 -9.02 0.75
C ILE A 15 -7.23 -8.69 0.55
N PRO A 16 -8.16 -9.67 0.43
CA PRO A 16 -9.58 -9.34 0.31
C PRO A 16 -10.12 -8.50 1.47
N LYS A 17 -9.62 -8.72 2.68
CA LYS A 17 -10.00 -7.94 3.85
C LYS A 17 -9.56 -6.47 3.73
N VAL A 18 -8.39 -6.24 3.15
CA VAL A 18 -7.89 -4.88 2.87
C VAL A 18 -8.79 -4.18 1.85
N LEU A 19 -9.16 -4.88 0.78
CA LEU A 19 -10.02 -4.31 -0.26
C LEU A 19 -11.40 -3.96 0.29
N ASP A 20 -11.99 -4.84 1.08
CA ASP A 20 -13.29 -4.59 1.72
C ASP A 20 -13.22 -3.38 2.65
N PHE A 21 -12.13 -3.25 3.40
CA PHE A 21 -11.89 -2.10 4.25
C PHE A 21 -11.88 -0.78 3.46
N ILE A 22 -11.14 -0.73 2.36
CA ILE A 22 -11.02 0.47 1.53
C ILE A 22 -12.36 0.80 0.87
N GLU A 23 -13.08 -0.19 0.37
CA GLU A 23 -14.39 0.01 -0.22
C GLU A 23 -15.37 0.58 0.80
N SER A 24 -15.37 0.06 2.03
CA SER A 24 -16.19 0.54 3.13
C SER A 24 -15.90 1.99 3.48
N VAL A 25 -14.63 2.35 3.58
CA VAL A 25 -14.21 3.74 3.84
C VAL A 25 -14.62 4.66 2.68
N GLY A 26 -14.43 4.19 1.46
CA GLY A 26 -14.82 4.95 0.26
C GLY A 26 -16.31 5.24 0.21
N GLU A 27 -17.15 4.28 0.55
CA GLU A 27 -18.60 4.46 0.63
C GLU A 27 -18.98 5.44 1.74
N GLU A 28 -18.37 5.31 2.91
CA GLU A 28 -18.61 6.20 4.04
C GLU A 28 -18.28 7.65 3.70
N LEU A 29 -17.21 7.86 2.93
CA LEU A 29 -16.75 9.20 2.52
C LEU A 29 -17.40 9.70 1.23
N ASN A 30 -18.30 8.92 0.63
CA ASN A 30 -18.96 9.24 -0.65
C ASN A 30 -17.96 9.51 -1.79
N LEU A 31 -16.90 8.73 -1.86
CA LEU A 31 -15.90 8.86 -2.91
C LEU A 31 -16.45 8.33 -4.25
N ALA A 32 -16.03 8.95 -5.34
CA ALA A 32 -16.35 8.45 -6.68
C ALA A 32 -15.79 7.04 -6.87
N HIS A 33 -16.55 6.16 -7.52
CA HIS A 33 -16.16 4.78 -7.73
C HIS A 33 -14.77 4.61 -8.38
N PRO A 34 -14.39 5.38 -9.41
CA PRO A 34 -13.04 5.29 -9.98
C PRO A 34 -11.94 5.60 -9.00
N ILE A 35 -12.16 6.51 -8.05
CA ILE A 35 -11.18 6.83 -7.00
C ILE A 35 -11.01 5.63 -6.07
N ILE A 36 -12.12 5.03 -5.64
CA ILE A 36 -12.09 3.84 -4.78
C ILE A 36 -11.32 2.71 -5.45
N MET A 37 -11.59 2.44 -6.73
CA MET A 37 -10.93 1.39 -7.50
C MET A 37 -9.42 1.61 -7.60
N ASN A 38 -9.00 2.84 -7.90
CA ASN A 38 -7.59 3.18 -8.02
C ASN A 38 -6.86 3.04 -6.68
N VAL A 39 -7.48 3.52 -5.61
CA VAL A 39 -6.91 3.42 -4.27
C VAL A 39 -6.80 1.96 -3.83
N CYS A 40 -7.82 1.15 -4.09
CA CYS A 40 -7.77 -0.29 -3.83
C CYS A 40 -6.56 -0.93 -4.51
N LEU A 41 -6.33 -0.62 -5.78
CA LEU A 41 -5.22 -1.18 -6.54
C LEU A 41 -3.87 -0.78 -5.94
N ALA A 42 -3.69 0.51 -5.64
CA ALA A 42 -2.43 1.00 -5.08
C ALA A 42 -2.13 0.41 -3.70
N VAL A 43 -3.12 0.37 -2.81
CA VAL A 43 -2.93 -0.16 -1.45
C VAL A 43 -2.74 -1.67 -1.48
N GLU A 44 -3.45 -2.39 -2.35
CA GLU A 44 -3.23 -3.82 -2.55
C GLU A 44 -1.78 -4.12 -2.92
N GLU A 45 -1.23 -3.38 -3.87
CA GLU A 45 0.16 -3.55 -4.29
C GLU A 45 1.14 -3.23 -3.16
N ALA A 46 0.87 -2.17 -2.40
CA ALA A 46 1.72 -1.81 -1.27
C ALA A 46 1.71 -2.88 -0.18
N VAL A 47 0.54 -3.41 0.17
CA VAL A 47 0.42 -4.47 1.17
C VAL A 47 1.09 -5.75 0.69
N ALA A 48 0.87 -6.15 -0.56
CA ALA A 48 1.50 -7.34 -1.13
C ALA A 48 3.03 -7.24 -1.10
N ASN A 49 3.58 -6.07 -1.42
CA ASN A 49 5.02 -5.84 -1.35
C ASN A 49 5.56 -6.00 0.07
N ILE A 50 4.87 -5.48 1.07
CA ILE A 50 5.26 -5.63 2.47
C ILE A 50 5.28 -7.12 2.84
N ILE A 51 4.22 -7.84 2.50
CA ILE A 51 4.10 -9.28 2.82
C ILE A 51 5.26 -10.07 2.19
N MET A 52 5.57 -9.81 0.93
CA MET A 52 6.58 -10.56 0.20
C MET A 52 8.01 -10.19 0.54
N TYR A 53 8.28 -8.92 0.85
CA TYR A 53 9.66 -8.43 0.95
C TYR A 53 10.09 -8.00 2.35
N ALA A 54 9.17 -7.66 3.24
CA ALA A 54 9.51 -7.29 4.62
C ALA A 54 9.54 -8.50 5.57
N TYR A 55 9.00 -9.64 5.13
CA TYR A 55 8.93 -10.84 5.97
C TYR A 55 9.47 -12.06 5.24
N PRO A 56 10.70 -12.53 5.60
CA PRO A 56 11.18 -13.80 5.08
C PRO A 56 10.34 -14.96 5.62
N PRO A 57 9.96 -15.95 4.78
CA PRO A 57 9.21 -17.12 5.28
C PRO A 57 10.04 -17.90 6.30
N PRO A 58 9.44 -18.50 7.35
CA PRO A 58 8.01 -18.58 7.67
C PRO A 58 7.56 -17.55 8.72
N GLU A 59 8.23 -16.41 8.83
CA GLU A 59 7.96 -15.42 9.85
C GLU A 59 6.51 -14.91 9.76
N LYS A 60 5.84 -14.80 10.93
CA LYS A 60 4.45 -14.33 11.03
C LYS A 60 4.37 -13.10 11.91
N ASP A 61 3.66 -12.09 11.44
CA ASP A 61 3.46 -10.85 12.16
C ASP A 61 2.19 -10.15 11.66
N GLU A 62 1.95 -8.97 12.19
CA GLU A 62 0.79 -8.17 11.83
C GLU A 62 1.19 -6.92 11.05
N ILE A 63 0.32 -6.51 10.13
CA ILE A 63 0.45 -5.26 9.38
C ILE A 63 -0.73 -4.39 9.76
N HIS A 64 -0.46 -3.14 10.12
CA HIS A 64 -1.48 -2.17 10.51
C HIS A 64 -1.70 -1.18 9.37
N LEU A 65 -2.95 -0.99 8.99
CA LEU A 65 -3.36 -0.04 7.96
C LEU A 65 -4.33 0.96 8.56
N SER A 66 -4.03 2.24 8.41
CA SER A 66 -4.98 3.30 8.74
C SER A 66 -5.26 4.15 7.51
N CYS A 67 -6.49 4.67 7.45
CA CYS A 67 -6.91 5.63 6.44
C CYS A 67 -7.48 6.85 7.14
N THR A 68 -6.93 8.02 6.83
CA THR A 68 -7.37 9.29 7.39
C THR A 68 -7.78 10.21 6.24
N LYS A 69 -8.91 10.90 6.38
CA LYS A 69 -9.27 11.98 5.45
C LYS A 69 -9.03 13.30 6.14
N GLU A 70 -8.19 14.15 5.55
CA GLU A 70 -7.93 15.52 5.97
C GLU A 70 -8.14 16.43 4.77
N ASP A 71 -9.06 17.40 4.90
CA ASP A 71 -9.42 18.29 3.79
C ASP A 71 -9.81 17.47 2.55
N ASN A 72 -9.11 17.66 1.44
CA ASN A 72 -9.34 16.91 0.20
C ASN A 72 -8.24 15.89 -0.07
N GLU A 73 -7.72 15.27 0.99
CA GLU A 73 -6.65 14.28 0.89
C GLU A 73 -6.96 13.03 1.70
N LEU A 74 -6.71 11.86 1.08
CA LEU A 74 -6.71 10.58 1.78
C LEU A 74 -5.26 10.24 2.13
N ILE A 75 -5.03 9.86 3.38
CA ILE A 75 -3.72 9.49 3.89
C ILE A 75 -3.78 8.06 4.41
N PHE A 76 -3.03 7.16 3.77
CA PHE A 76 -2.90 5.78 4.20
C PHE A 76 -1.56 5.60 4.90
N LEU A 77 -1.59 5.01 6.09
CA LEU A 77 -0.38 4.64 6.81
C LEU A 77 -0.36 3.13 6.97
N LEU A 78 0.69 2.51 6.41
CA LEU A 78 0.94 1.09 6.58
C LEU A 78 2.15 0.93 7.48
N SER A 79 1.99 0.22 8.59
CA SER A 79 3.10 -0.02 9.52
C SER A 79 3.28 -1.50 9.79
N ASP A 80 4.53 -1.93 9.90
CA ASP A 80 4.91 -3.30 10.20
C ASP A 80 6.26 -3.34 10.90
N ASN A 81 6.59 -4.48 11.49
CA ASN A 81 7.86 -4.71 12.19
C ASN A 81 8.77 -5.69 11.42
N GLY A 82 8.60 -5.80 10.13
CA GLY A 82 9.46 -6.61 9.28
C GLY A 82 10.85 -6.01 9.11
N VAL A 83 11.66 -6.66 8.29
CA VAL A 83 12.98 -6.11 7.94
C VAL A 83 12.80 -4.79 7.17
N PRO A 84 13.81 -3.91 7.18
CA PRO A 84 13.72 -2.67 6.41
C PRO A 84 13.41 -2.96 4.95
N PHE A 85 12.33 -2.38 4.45
CA PHE A 85 11.95 -2.48 3.04
C PHE A 85 11.39 -1.13 2.60
N ASP A 86 12.16 -0.41 1.80
CA ASP A 86 11.79 0.91 1.27
C ASP A 86 11.39 0.77 -0.20
N PRO A 87 10.08 0.74 -0.50
CA PRO A 87 9.63 0.62 -1.88
C PRO A 87 9.96 1.85 -2.73
N THR A 88 10.27 3.00 -2.11
CA THR A 88 10.61 4.22 -2.86
C THR A 88 11.96 4.11 -3.55
N LEU A 89 12.81 3.16 -3.15
CA LEU A 89 14.10 2.90 -3.77
C LEU A 89 14.00 2.02 -5.01
N ILE A 90 12.84 1.41 -5.26
CA ILE A 90 12.62 0.55 -6.41
C ILE A 90 12.47 1.43 -7.65
N SER A 91 13.28 1.18 -8.69
CA SER A 91 13.19 1.88 -9.96
C SER A 91 11.93 1.47 -10.72
N ASN A 92 11.37 2.41 -11.51
CA ASN A 92 10.29 2.05 -12.41
C ASN A 92 10.79 1.03 -13.43
N PRO A 93 9.98 0.01 -13.79
CA PRO A 93 10.37 -0.97 -14.80
C PRO A 93 10.47 -0.29 -16.17
N ASP A 94 11.34 -0.82 -17.03
CA ASP A 94 11.39 -0.42 -18.42
C ASP A 94 10.25 -1.15 -19.17
N ILE A 95 9.13 -0.45 -19.35
CA ILE A 95 7.94 -1.03 -19.99
C ILE A 95 8.10 -1.20 -21.50
N SER A 96 9.20 -0.69 -22.10
CA SER A 96 9.52 -0.94 -23.50
C SER A 96 10.09 -2.34 -23.71
N LEU A 97 10.58 -3.00 -22.65
CA LEU A 97 11.06 -4.39 -22.71
C LEU A 97 9.90 -5.37 -22.65
N PRO A 98 10.02 -6.53 -23.34
CA PRO A 98 9.07 -7.62 -23.13
C PRO A 98 9.00 -8.03 -21.66
N ALA A 99 7.84 -8.52 -21.22
CA ALA A 99 7.63 -8.89 -19.81
C ALA A 99 8.68 -9.91 -19.32
N CYS A 100 9.11 -10.83 -20.18
CA CYS A 100 10.12 -11.85 -19.82
C CYS A 100 11.52 -11.27 -19.60
N GLU A 101 11.80 -10.06 -20.09
CA GLU A 101 13.09 -9.39 -19.92
C GLU A 101 13.10 -8.35 -18.81
N ARG A 102 11.93 -8.07 -18.21
CA ARG A 102 11.85 -7.12 -17.10
C ARG A 102 12.32 -7.76 -15.80
N PRO A 103 13.01 -7.00 -14.93
CA PRO A 103 13.30 -7.47 -13.57
C PRO A 103 12.02 -7.85 -12.84
N VAL A 104 12.09 -8.83 -11.95
CA VAL A 104 10.97 -9.21 -11.09
C VAL A 104 10.62 -8.03 -10.16
N GLY A 105 9.33 -7.72 -10.05
CA GLY A 105 8.85 -6.59 -9.27
C GLY A 105 8.89 -5.28 -10.05
N GLY A 106 8.59 -4.18 -9.40
CA GLY A 106 8.61 -2.84 -9.99
C GLY A 106 7.31 -2.39 -10.65
N LEU A 107 6.51 -3.29 -11.22
CA LEU A 107 5.20 -2.92 -11.78
C LEU A 107 4.26 -2.42 -10.68
N GLY A 108 4.27 -3.05 -9.52
CA GLY A 108 3.47 -2.61 -8.37
C GLY A 108 3.83 -1.21 -7.91
N ILE A 109 5.13 -0.89 -7.80
CA ILE A 109 5.56 0.45 -7.40
C ILE A 109 5.21 1.48 -8.48
N LEU A 110 5.26 1.12 -9.75
CA LEU A 110 4.85 1.99 -10.83
C LEU A 110 3.36 2.35 -10.71
N LEU A 111 2.50 1.37 -10.41
CA LEU A 111 1.08 1.60 -10.19
C LEU A 111 0.85 2.53 -9.00
N ILE A 112 1.55 2.29 -7.89
CA ILE A 112 1.43 3.14 -6.70
C ILE A 112 1.84 4.59 -7.04
N ARG A 113 2.95 4.78 -7.75
CA ARG A 113 3.42 6.11 -8.16
C ARG A 113 2.45 6.82 -9.10
N LYS A 114 1.77 6.08 -9.98
CA LYS A 114 0.79 6.67 -10.90
C LYS A 114 -0.50 7.07 -10.20
N ILE A 115 -0.91 6.33 -9.19
CA ILE A 115 -2.18 6.54 -8.50
C ILE A 115 -2.04 7.55 -7.36
N MET A 116 -1.00 7.41 -6.55
CA MET A 116 -0.80 8.25 -5.37
C MET A 116 -0.05 9.53 -5.72
N ASN A 117 -0.40 10.61 -5.04
CA ASN A 117 0.27 11.91 -5.22
C ASN A 117 1.59 11.96 -4.47
N GLU A 118 1.70 11.23 -3.36
CA GLU A 118 2.92 11.22 -2.55
C GLU A 118 3.12 9.85 -1.90
N ILE A 119 4.36 9.40 -1.86
CA ILE A 119 4.77 8.15 -1.22
C ILE A 119 5.95 8.47 -0.32
N ILE A 120 5.82 8.21 0.99
CA ILE A 120 6.85 8.49 1.98
C ILE A 120 7.16 7.20 2.74
N TYR A 121 8.44 6.87 2.87
CA TYR A 121 8.88 5.76 3.70
C TYR A 121 9.71 6.27 4.88
N GLU A 122 9.44 5.70 6.07
CA GLU A 122 10.20 5.98 7.28
C GLU A 122 10.53 4.68 7.99
N ARG A 123 11.71 4.61 8.58
CA ARG A 123 12.09 3.52 9.48
C ARG A 123 12.31 4.11 10.87
N ILE A 124 11.47 3.72 11.84
CA ILE A 124 11.56 4.21 13.21
C ILE A 124 11.75 3.01 14.14
N GLY A 125 12.96 2.85 14.68
CA GLY A 125 13.29 1.68 15.47
C GLY A 125 13.18 0.40 14.66
N THR A 126 12.28 -0.50 15.05
CA THR A 126 12.01 -1.76 14.35
C THR A 126 10.81 -1.68 13.41
N GLU A 127 10.23 -0.50 13.25
CA GLU A 127 8.99 -0.30 12.51
C GLU A 127 9.23 0.32 11.15
N ASN A 128 8.68 -0.30 10.11
CA ASN A 128 8.54 0.31 8.79
C ASN A 128 7.25 1.11 8.77
N ARG A 129 7.27 2.31 8.23
CA ARG A 129 6.09 3.13 7.99
C ARG A 129 6.06 3.59 6.56
N LEU A 130 5.00 3.22 5.85
CA LEU A 130 4.77 3.66 4.47
C LEU A 130 3.54 4.54 4.47
N ILE A 131 3.70 5.77 3.99
CA ILE A 131 2.62 6.76 3.93
C ILE A 131 2.28 7.01 2.46
N LEU A 132 1.03 6.81 2.11
CA LEU A 132 0.51 7.04 0.76
C LEU A 132 -0.54 8.14 0.82
N LYS A 133 -0.38 9.19 0.03
CA LYS A 133 -1.31 10.31 0.00
C LYS A 133 -1.96 10.44 -1.37
N LYS A 134 -3.27 10.61 -1.36
CA LYS A 134 -4.10 10.75 -2.56
C LYS A 134 -5.01 11.96 -2.43
N LYS A 135 -4.88 12.89 -3.37
CA LYS A 135 -5.81 14.03 -3.49
C LYS A 135 -7.14 13.55 -4.08
N ILE A 136 -8.22 14.04 -3.50
CA ILE A 136 -9.57 13.67 -3.90
C ILE A 136 -10.44 14.88 -4.17
#